data_cf2af9f74f94ad61ca26246062b628e1
#
_entry.id   cf2af9f74f94ad61ca26246062b628e1
#
_cell.length_a   1.000
_cell.length_b   1.000
_cell.length_c   1.000
_cell.angle_alpha   90.00
_cell.angle_beta   90.00
_cell.angle_gamma   90.00
#
_symmetry.space_group_name_H-M   'P 1'
#
loop_
_entity.id
_entity.type
_entity.pdbx_description
1 polymer ?
#
loop_
_entity_poly.entity_id
_entity_poly.type
_entity_poly.pdbx_seq_one_letter_code
_entity_poly.pdbx_strand_id
1 'polypeptide(L)'
;VQNLLVHFTQRQHPDQPLRPGVQRIVRHASGTVRLGDDTPGTLLLAQFCLDDRGLWLQVANGIRGIHVNGRPVRRMALLRAGDAVYADGVEMVVQGGCEAVVHAPPRSDDGGDDQRLLRGVGGQHHGRSFTLDRPRVIGRGPDADIVIDDPAFAEQHARLEQHGERLLLRDLGAGESTRVNGVTVRHCWLQPGDQLVFDAQHRFVLEVPHDGRKRIVVEEEDDGFDARQRPEPVAAPKRVSRWPWLLASALLLAAALSGLLWFGAR
;
A
#
# COMPACT_ATOMS: atom_id res chain seq x y z
N VAL A 1 0.22 14.99 6.51
CA VAL A 1 1.46 14.43 5.93
C VAL A 1 2.08 13.59 7.02
N GLN A 2 2.10 12.26 6.86
CA GLN A 2 2.75 11.36 7.79
C GLN A 2 4.26 11.67 7.78
N ASN A 3 4.85 11.88 8.95
CA ASN A 3 6.31 12.02 9.08
C ASN A 3 6.95 10.67 8.81
N LEU A 4 7.29 10.41 7.56
CA LEU A 4 7.98 9.21 7.15
C LEU A 4 9.49 9.39 7.29
N LEU A 5 10.19 8.33 7.68
CA LEU A 5 11.64 8.29 7.69
C LEU A 5 12.15 6.95 7.14
N VAL A 6 13.40 6.91 6.72
CA VAL A 6 14.10 5.69 6.32
C VAL A 6 15.04 5.29 7.43
N HIS A 7 14.80 4.09 7.95
CA HIS A 7 15.66 3.43 8.94
C HIS A 7 16.56 2.41 8.25
N PHE A 8 17.88 2.52 8.47
CA PHE A 8 18.87 1.57 7.96
C PHE A 8 19.08 0.45 8.96
N THR A 9 18.65 -0.77 8.65
CA THR A 9 18.68 -1.91 9.57
C THR A 9 20.09 -2.24 10.06
N GLN A 10 21.10 -2.02 9.24
CA GLN A 10 22.51 -2.30 9.58
C GLN A 10 23.19 -1.20 10.40
N ARG A 11 22.47 -0.16 10.84
CA ARG A 11 22.97 0.98 11.61
C ARG A 11 24.20 1.70 11.01
N GLN A 12 24.45 1.51 9.74
CA GLN A 12 25.57 2.18 9.03
C GLN A 12 25.33 3.68 8.83
N HIS A 13 24.05 4.06 8.84
CA HIS A 13 23.61 5.44 8.69
C HIS A 13 22.55 5.79 9.72
N PRO A 14 22.47 7.06 10.15
CA PRO A 14 21.35 7.52 10.97
C PRO A 14 20.05 7.50 10.18
N ASP A 15 18.94 7.41 10.88
CA ASP A 15 17.62 7.54 10.29
C ASP A 15 17.46 8.86 9.54
N GLN A 16 16.89 8.82 8.36
CA GLN A 16 16.74 9.99 7.51
C GLN A 16 15.28 10.28 7.20
N PRO A 17 14.80 11.51 7.43
CA PRO A 17 13.43 11.89 7.12
C PRO A 17 13.19 11.88 5.61
N LEU A 18 12.07 11.30 5.20
CA LEU A 18 11.58 11.42 3.84
C LEU A 18 10.85 12.76 3.67
N ARG A 19 11.40 13.60 2.80
CA ARG A 19 10.85 14.92 2.48
C ARG A 19 10.04 14.85 1.19
N PRO A 20 9.01 15.71 1.02
CA PRO A 20 8.35 15.86 -0.26
C PRO A 20 9.33 16.10 -1.39
N GLY A 21 9.10 15.46 -2.53
CA GLY A 21 10.00 15.49 -3.68
C GLY A 21 10.77 14.20 -3.87
N VAL A 22 11.98 14.29 -4.42
CA VAL A 22 12.81 13.15 -4.82
C VAL A 22 14.02 13.04 -3.93
N GLN A 23 14.24 11.85 -3.35
CA GLN A 23 15.45 11.52 -2.59
C GLN A 23 16.10 10.29 -3.20
N ARG A 24 17.37 10.40 -3.60
CA ARG A 24 18.07 9.37 -4.35
C ARG A 24 18.75 8.35 -3.43
N ILE A 25 18.67 7.08 -3.82
CA ILE A 25 19.43 5.97 -3.22
C ILE A 25 20.65 5.77 -4.13
N VAL A 26 21.81 6.07 -3.63
CA VAL A 26 23.04 6.01 -4.40
C VAL A 26 24.05 5.07 -3.75
N ARG A 27 24.83 4.35 -4.59
CA ARG A 27 25.99 3.59 -4.17
C ARG A 27 27.25 4.40 -4.45
N HIS A 28 28.02 4.67 -3.43
CA HIS A 28 29.32 5.32 -3.56
C HIS A 28 30.39 4.35 -4.08
N ALA A 29 31.49 4.87 -4.63
CA ALA A 29 32.62 4.06 -5.11
C ALA A 29 33.22 3.14 -4.03
N SER A 30 33.06 3.49 -2.74
CA SER A 30 33.44 2.65 -1.59
C SER A 30 32.52 1.44 -1.36
N GLY A 31 31.42 1.31 -2.14
CA GLY A 31 30.39 0.29 -1.95
C GLY A 31 29.29 0.65 -0.96
N THR A 32 29.37 1.82 -0.32
CA THR A 32 28.38 2.26 0.66
C THR A 32 27.11 2.76 -0.02
N VAL A 33 25.95 2.25 0.39
CA VAL A 33 24.63 2.73 -0.06
C VAL A 33 24.11 3.79 0.90
N ARG A 34 23.66 4.93 0.37
CA ARG A 34 23.11 6.03 1.18
C ARG A 34 21.99 6.77 0.45
N LEU A 35 21.21 7.52 1.22
CA LEU A 35 20.35 8.55 0.66
C LEU A 35 21.15 9.83 0.47
N GLY A 36 21.08 10.42 -0.70
CA GLY A 36 21.80 11.66 -0.99
C GLY A 36 21.77 12.03 -2.45
N ASP A 37 22.52 13.09 -2.77
CA ASP A 37 22.64 13.57 -4.14
C ASP A 37 23.53 12.67 -4.99
N ASP A 38 23.23 12.66 -6.28
CA ASP A 38 24.03 12.00 -7.30
C ASP A 38 25.27 12.86 -7.54
N THR A 39 26.37 12.47 -6.90
CA THR A 39 27.65 13.16 -7.00
C THR A 39 28.59 12.37 -7.93
N PRO A 40 29.62 12.99 -8.53
CA PRO A 40 30.61 12.27 -9.34
C PRO A 40 31.17 11.06 -8.56
N GLY A 41 31.15 9.88 -9.17
CA GLY A 41 31.61 8.63 -8.56
C GLY A 41 30.54 7.87 -7.78
N THR A 42 29.26 8.29 -7.81
CA THR A 42 28.13 7.52 -7.29
C THR A 42 27.35 6.85 -8.40
N LEU A 43 26.73 5.71 -8.09
CA LEU A 43 25.78 5.02 -8.96
C LEU A 43 24.38 5.18 -8.40
N LEU A 44 23.47 5.76 -9.17
CA LEU A 44 22.06 5.83 -8.82
C LEU A 44 21.44 4.42 -8.90
N LEU A 45 20.92 3.92 -7.79
CA LEU A 45 20.25 2.63 -7.71
C LEU A 45 18.73 2.78 -7.87
N ALA A 46 18.15 3.67 -7.10
CA ALA A 46 16.72 3.97 -7.09
C ALA A 46 16.49 5.35 -6.47
N GLN A 47 15.24 5.78 -6.43
CA GLN A 47 14.86 7.00 -5.73
C GLN A 47 13.49 6.85 -5.05
N PHE A 48 13.36 7.49 -3.89
CA PHE A 48 12.08 7.72 -3.25
C PHE A 48 11.46 8.99 -3.82
N CYS A 49 10.20 8.90 -4.19
CA CYS A 49 9.40 10.04 -4.65
C CYS A 49 8.20 10.17 -3.72
N LEU A 50 8.18 11.21 -2.91
CA LEU A 50 7.06 11.51 -1.99
C LEU A 50 6.24 12.67 -2.54
N ASP A 51 4.97 12.42 -2.85
CA ASP A 51 4.00 13.40 -3.31
C ASP A 51 2.65 13.25 -2.58
N ASP A 52 1.65 14.03 -2.97
CA ASP A 52 0.31 13.99 -2.38
C ASP A 52 -0.43 12.67 -2.59
N ARG A 53 0.01 11.86 -3.54
CA ARG A 53 -0.56 10.54 -3.86
C ARG A 53 0.10 9.42 -3.06
N GLY A 54 1.25 9.67 -2.42
CA GLY A 54 1.96 8.71 -1.60
C GLY A 54 3.46 8.66 -1.83
N LEU A 55 4.06 7.60 -1.29
CA LEU A 55 5.49 7.34 -1.42
C LEU A 55 5.73 6.27 -2.50
N TRP A 56 6.57 6.58 -3.46
CA TRP A 56 6.95 5.70 -4.56
C TRP A 56 8.44 5.39 -4.53
N LEU A 57 8.78 4.16 -4.86
CA LEU A 57 10.15 3.77 -5.20
C LEU A 57 10.25 3.68 -6.72
N GLN A 58 11.18 4.41 -7.30
CA GLN A 58 11.52 4.31 -8.72
C GLN A 58 12.93 3.77 -8.87
N VAL A 59 13.08 2.66 -9.58
CA VAL A 59 14.36 2.00 -9.85
C VAL A 59 15.02 2.67 -11.07
N ALA A 60 16.31 2.93 -10.97
CA ALA A 60 17.07 3.53 -12.07
C ALA A 60 17.19 2.55 -13.26
N ASN A 61 17.26 3.09 -14.45
CA ASN A 61 17.34 2.28 -15.67
C ASN A 61 18.57 1.36 -15.67
N GLY A 62 18.35 0.08 -15.99
CA GLY A 62 19.40 -0.93 -16.04
C GLY A 62 19.80 -1.51 -14.68
N ILE A 63 19.34 -0.96 -13.56
CA ILE A 63 19.60 -1.48 -12.23
C ILE A 63 18.72 -2.70 -11.96
N ARG A 64 19.31 -3.69 -11.28
CA ARG A 64 18.64 -4.92 -10.81
C ARG A 64 18.96 -5.15 -9.35
N GLY A 65 18.27 -6.09 -8.72
CA GLY A 65 18.54 -6.44 -7.31
C GLY A 65 17.88 -5.49 -6.31
N ILE A 66 16.94 -4.64 -6.76
CA ILE A 66 16.09 -3.86 -5.86
C ILE A 66 14.86 -4.68 -5.51
N HIS A 67 14.56 -4.82 -4.21
CA HIS A 67 13.42 -5.58 -3.72
C HIS A 67 12.62 -4.74 -2.73
N VAL A 68 11.32 -4.98 -2.69
CA VAL A 68 10.42 -4.45 -1.66
C VAL A 68 9.72 -5.64 -1.00
N ASN A 69 9.89 -5.79 0.31
CA ASN A 69 9.36 -6.93 1.08
C ASN A 69 9.71 -8.29 0.44
N GLY A 70 10.97 -8.44 -0.01
CA GLY A 70 11.46 -9.63 -0.68
C GLY A 70 11.03 -9.81 -2.15
N ARG A 71 10.16 -8.94 -2.70
CA ARG A 71 9.70 -9.01 -4.09
C ARG A 71 10.55 -8.11 -4.99
N PRO A 72 11.05 -8.61 -6.13
CA PRO A 72 11.89 -7.80 -7.02
C PRO A 72 11.08 -6.68 -7.68
N VAL A 73 11.64 -5.47 -7.65
CA VAL A 73 11.08 -4.29 -8.32
C VAL A 73 11.94 -3.94 -9.52
N ARG A 74 11.35 -3.85 -10.70
CA ARG A 74 12.06 -3.56 -11.95
C ARG A 74 11.97 -2.10 -12.39
N ARG A 75 10.90 -1.41 -12.05
CA ARG A 75 10.65 -0.03 -12.50
C ARG A 75 10.15 0.85 -11.37
N MET A 76 8.99 0.52 -10.79
CA MET A 76 8.31 1.34 -9.80
C MET A 76 7.51 0.48 -8.83
N ALA A 77 7.45 0.90 -7.57
CA ALA A 77 6.58 0.33 -6.54
C ALA A 77 6.00 1.44 -5.68
N LEU A 78 4.73 1.31 -5.31
CA LEU A 78 4.12 2.13 -4.26
C LEU A 78 4.56 1.57 -2.91
N LEU A 79 5.04 2.44 -2.04
CA LEU A 79 5.50 2.09 -0.70
C LEU A 79 4.53 2.59 0.37
N ARG A 80 4.54 1.89 1.49
CA ARG A 80 3.84 2.26 2.72
C ARG A 80 4.82 2.28 3.88
N ALA A 81 4.43 2.95 4.95
CA ALA A 81 5.13 2.79 6.22
C ALA A 81 5.14 1.30 6.62
N GLY A 82 6.28 0.79 7.06
CA GLY A 82 6.51 -0.62 7.34
C GLY A 82 7.13 -1.42 6.19
N ASP A 83 7.18 -0.89 4.97
CA ASP A 83 7.83 -1.59 3.85
C ASP A 83 9.36 -1.56 3.97
N ALA A 84 9.97 -2.72 3.68
CA ALA A 84 11.40 -2.89 3.63
C ALA A 84 11.89 -2.84 2.19
N VAL A 85 12.78 -1.90 1.88
CA VAL A 85 13.46 -1.76 0.59
C VAL A 85 14.87 -2.33 0.72
N TYR A 86 15.20 -3.28 -0.11
CA TYR A 86 16.54 -3.84 -0.18
C TYR A 86 17.22 -3.37 -1.48
N ALA A 87 18.39 -2.76 -1.32
CA ALA A 87 19.20 -2.28 -2.44
C ALA A 87 20.68 -2.56 -2.19
N ASP A 88 21.31 -3.34 -3.06
CA ASP A 88 22.75 -3.61 -3.06
C ASP A 88 23.33 -4.02 -1.68
N GLY A 89 22.68 -4.99 -1.02
CA GLY A 89 23.10 -5.50 0.28
C GLY A 89 22.62 -4.71 1.50
N VAL A 90 21.93 -3.58 1.30
CA VAL A 90 21.44 -2.73 2.39
C VAL A 90 19.92 -2.77 2.46
N GLU A 91 19.42 -3.04 3.65
CA GLU A 91 17.99 -2.99 3.95
C GLU A 91 17.63 -1.65 4.59
N MET A 92 16.62 -1.02 4.02
CA MET A 92 16.04 0.25 4.43
C MET A 92 14.56 0.05 4.73
N VAL A 93 14.13 0.35 5.95
CA VAL A 93 12.73 0.25 6.36
C VAL A 93 12.10 1.64 6.34
N VAL A 94 11.00 1.80 5.61
CA VAL A 94 10.18 3.01 5.67
C VAL A 94 9.43 2.99 7.00
N GLN A 95 9.75 3.90 7.89
CA GLN A 95 9.07 4.02 9.17
C GLN A 95 8.07 5.18 9.12
N GLY A 96 6.90 4.94 9.72
CA GLY A 96 5.85 5.93 9.91
C GLY A 96 5.55 6.15 11.38
N GLY A 97 4.69 7.12 11.67
CA GLY A 97 4.19 7.32 13.02
C GLY A 97 3.33 6.14 13.49
N CYS A 98 3.42 5.81 14.77
CA CYS A 98 2.44 4.99 15.48
C CYS A 98 2.17 5.62 16.86
N GLU A 99 0.94 5.48 17.34
CA GLU A 99 0.57 5.96 18.68
C GLU A 99 0.79 4.84 19.69
N ALA A 100 2.06 4.68 20.10
CA ALA A 100 2.43 3.67 21.09
C ALA A 100 1.78 3.96 22.46
N VAL A 101 1.36 2.90 23.15
CA VAL A 101 0.71 2.98 24.46
C VAL A 101 1.58 2.30 25.49
N VAL A 102 2.01 3.06 26.49
CA VAL A 102 2.86 2.53 27.57
C VAL A 102 2.05 1.64 28.54
N HIS A 103 0.82 2.08 28.85
CA HIS A 103 -0.08 1.34 29.71
C HIS A 103 -1.36 1.03 28.94
N ALA A 104 -1.47 -0.21 28.48
CA ALA A 104 -2.68 -0.64 27.78
C ALA A 104 -3.89 -0.60 28.73
N PRO A 105 -5.07 -0.12 28.26
CA PRO A 105 -6.29 -0.14 29.04
C PRO A 105 -6.69 -1.57 29.42
N PRO A 106 -7.62 -1.79 30.34
CA PRO A 106 -8.19 -3.11 30.59
C PRO A 106 -8.63 -3.76 29.28
N ARG A 107 -8.63 -5.11 29.25
CA ARG A 107 -9.08 -5.83 28.04
C ARG A 107 -10.52 -5.47 27.74
N SER A 108 -10.82 -5.28 26.47
CA SER A 108 -12.17 -5.11 25.95
C SER A 108 -12.57 -6.35 25.16
N ASP A 109 -13.76 -6.85 25.41
CA ASP A 109 -14.40 -7.89 24.63
C ASP A 109 -15.55 -7.31 23.77
N ASP A 110 -15.66 -5.98 23.74
CA ASP A 110 -16.68 -5.29 22.96
C ASP A 110 -16.43 -5.51 21.47
N GLY A 111 -17.51 -5.80 20.76
CA GLY A 111 -17.56 -5.76 19.31
C GLY A 111 -17.85 -4.34 18.83
N GLY A 112 -17.44 -4.02 17.63
CA GLY A 112 -17.76 -2.75 16.99
C GLY A 112 -18.65 -2.94 15.78
N ASP A 113 -19.44 -1.91 15.53
CA ASP A 113 -20.30 -1.84 14.34
C ASP A 113 -19.52 -1.39 13.09
N ASP A 114 -18.26 -1.06 13.24
CA ASP A 114 -17.38 -0.62 12.17
C ASP A 114 -16.86 -1.82 11.37
N GLN A 115 -17.06 -1.76 10.08
CA GLN A 115 -16.56 -2.77 9.12
C GLN A 115 -15.03 -2.67 8.93
N ARG A 116 -14.25 -2.64 10.02
CA ARG A 116 -12.81 -2.65 9.94
C ARG A 116 -12.32 -4.02 9.49
N LEU A 117 -11.35 -4.00 8.58
CA LEU A 117 -10.78 -5.21 8.01
C LEU A 117 -9.26 -5.23 8.25
N LEU A 118 -8.76 -6.37 8.67
CA LEU A 118 -7.34 -6.65 8.64
C LEU A 118 -7.03 -7.45 7.38
N ARG A 119 -6.37 -6.84 6.40
CA ARG A 119 -6.02 -7.50 5.15
C ARG A 119 -4.58 -7.98 5.14
N GLY A 120 -4.38 -9.27 4.88
CA GLY A 120 -3.07 -9.86 4.66
C GLY A 120 -2.44 -9.40 3.35
N VAL A 121 -1.26 -8.78 3.43
CA VAL A 121 -0.48 -8.30 2.28
C VAL A 121 0.83 -9.07 2.09
N GLY A 122 1.15 -9.96 3.03
CA GLY A 122 2.29 -10.87 2.97
C GLY A 122 2.07 -12.16 3.75
N GLY A 123 2.93 -13.16 3.53
CA GLY A 123 2.86 -14.45 4.20
C GLY A 123 1.69 -15.33 3.75
N GLN A 124 1.37 -16.34 4.56
CA GLN A 124 0.31 -17.34 4.26
C GLN A 124 -1.10 -16.73 4.13
N HIS A 125 -1.32 -15.54 4.68
CA HIS A 125 -2.62 -14.84 4.63
C HIS A 125 -2.69 -13.80 3.52
N HIS A 126 -1.75 -13.80 2.58
CA HIS A 126 -1.76 -12.83 1.48
C HIS A 126 -3.08 -12.86 0.70
N GLY A 127 -3.74 -11.70 0.58
CA GLY A 127 -5.02 -11.54 -0.10
C GLY A 127 -6.26 -11.88 0.73
N ARG A 128 -6.10 -12.43 1.95
CA ARG A 128 -7.23 -12.70 2.86
C ARG A 128 -7.56 -11.45 3.68
N SER A 129 -8.84 -11.29 3.99
CA SER A 129 -9.33 -10.22 4.88
C SER A 129 -10.06 -10.83 6.07
N PHE A 130 -9.84 -10.25 7.24
CA PHE A 130 -10.45 -10.64 8.50
C PHE A 130 -11.25 -9.46 9.04
N THR A 131 -12.51 -9.66 9.34
CA THR A 131 -13.34 -8.63 9.98
C THR A 131 -12.93 -8.45 11.45
N LEU A 132 -12.95 -7.21 11.91
CA LEU A 132 -12.61 -6.84 13.29
C LEU A 132 -13.89 -6.45 14.07
N ASP A 133 -14.97 -7.15 13.79
CA ASP A 133 -16.27 -7.04 14.45
C ASP A 133 -16.26 -7.48 15.92
N ARG A 134 -15.23 -8.21 16.30
CA ARG A 134 -14.95 -8.69 17.65
C ARG A 134 -13.45 -8.74 17.89
N PRO A 135 -12.98 -8.83 19.14
CA PRO A 135 -11.56 -9.01 19.40
C PRO A 135 -11.00 -10.23 18.67
N ARG A 136 -9.81 -10.08 18.07
CA ARG A 136 -9.13 -11.13 17.31
C ARG A 136 -7.76 -11.42 17.91
N VAL A 137 -7.51 -12.69 18.15
CA VAL A 137 -6.20 -13.19 18.60
C VAL A 137 -5.41 -13.68 17.39
N ILE A 138 -4.15 -13.24 17.29
CA ILE A 138 -3.18 -13.67 16.29
C ILE A 138 -2.15 -14.52 17.00
N GLY A 139 -1.87 -15.71 16.48
CA GLY A 139 -0.91 -16.63 17.10
C GLY A 139 -0.85 -17.95 16.35
N ARG A 140 -0.01 -18.88 16.83
CA ARG A 140 0.06 -20.23 16.26
C ARG A 140 -0.91 -21.21 16.93
N GLY A 141 -1.45 -20.86 18.12
CA GLY A 141 -2.29 -21.74 18.90
C GLY A 141 -3.66 -22.00 18.26
N PRO A 142 -4.32 -23.10 18.68
CA PRO A 142 -5.65 -23.46 18.15
C PRO A 142 -6.74 -22.44 18.51
N ASP A 143 -6.54 -21.68 19.58
CA ASP A 143 -7.47 -20.62 20.00
C ASP A 143 -7.24 -19.28 19.29
N ALA A 144 -6.28 -19.20 18.37
CA ALA A 144 -6.05 -18.00 17.58
C ALA A 144 -7.10 -17.88 16.46
N ASP A 145 -7.65 -16.67 16.30
CA ASP A 145 -8.58 -16.36 15.19
C ASP A 145 -7.83 -16.25 13.86
N ILE A 146 -6.58 -15.75 13.92
CA ILE A 146 -5.67 -15.65 12.77
C ILE A 146 -4.46 -16.51 13.10
N VAL A 147 -4.48 -17.73 12.57
CA VAL A 147 -3.44 -18.72 12.85
C VAL A 147 -2.23 -18.47 11.95
N ILE A 148 -1.06 -18.27 12.55
CA ILE A 148 0.24 -18.24 11.86
C ILE A 148 0.95 -19.55 12.17
N ASP A 149 1.00 -20.45 11.18
CA ASP A 149 1.59 -21.78 11.30
C ASP A 149 3.12 -21.70 11.17
N ASP A 150 3.75 -21.15 12.22
CA ASP A 150 5.20 -21.10 12.37
C ASP A 150 5.57 -21.56 13.77
N PRO A 151 6.41 -22.61 13.92
CA PRO A 151 6.83 -23.12 15.23
C PRO A 151 7.51 -22.10 16.13
N ALA A 152 8.17 -21.09 15.55
CA ALA A 152 8.82 -19.99 16.28
C ALA A 152 7.81 -18.94 16.78
N PHE A 153 6.57 -18.97 16.27
CA PHE A 153 5.55 -18.00 16.62
C PHE A 153 4.87 -18.36 17.95
N ALA A 154 4.53 -17.37 18.76
CA ALA A 154 3.85 -17.58 20.04
C ALA A 154 2.45 -18.15 19.83
N GLU A 155 1.95 -18.97 20.79
CA GLU A 155 0.57 -19.49 20.74
C GLU A 155 -0.48 -18.37 20.67
N GLN A 156 -0.27 -17.33 21.48
CA GLN A 156 -1.00 -16.07 21.43
C GLN A 156 0.04 -14.96 21.34
N HIS A 157 0.21 -14.39 20.18
CA HIS A 157 1.23 -13.38 19.90
C HIS A 157 0.71 -11.98 20.13
N ALA A 158 -0.44 -11.67 19.55
CA ALA A 158 -1.06 -10.35 19.64
C ALA A 158 -2.58 -10.46 19.67
N ARG A 159 -3.22 -9.42 20.18
CA ARG A 159 -4.68 -9.28 20.19
C ARG A 159 -5.07 -7.91 19.66
N LEU A 160 -6.05 -7.88 18.79
CA LEU A 160 -6.70 -6.69 18.32
C LEU A 160 -8.01 -6.50 19.11
N GLU A 161 -8.16 -5.35 19.76
CA GLU A 161 -9.29 -5.04 20.62
C GLU A 161 -9.91 -3.71 20.22
N GLN A 162 -11.25 -3.66 20.20
CA GLN A 162 -11.98 -2.42 19.98
C GLN A 162 -12.23 -1.71 21.30
N HIS A 163 -11.99 -0.40 21.34
CA HIS A 163 -12.26 0.48 22.46
C HIS A 163 -12.98 1.72 21.94
N GLY A 164 -14.30 1.65 21.90
CA GLY A 164 -15.13 2.65 21.23
C GLY A 164 -14.76 2.76 19.73
N GLU A 165 -14.43 3.94 19.27
CA GLU A 165 -14.02 4.17 17.87
C GLU A 165 -12.53 3.86 17.59
N ARG A 166 -11.77 3.42 18.57
CA ARG A 166 -10.34 3.16 18.45
C ARG A 166 -10.05 1.66 18.47
N LEU A 167 -9.08 1.23 17.69
CA LEU A 167 -8.58 -0.15 17.67
C LEU A 167 -7.20 -0.20 18.35
N LEU A 168 -7.09 -1.07 19.35
CA LEU A 168 -5.84 -1.30 20.07
C LEU A 168 -5.19 -2.58 19.57
N LEU A 169 -3.92 -2.51 19.20
CA LEU A 169 -3.04 -3.67 19.12
C LEU A 169 -2.41 -3.90 20.50
N ARG A 170 -2.64 -5.07 21.05
CA ARG A 170 -2.03 -5.52 22.31
C ARG A 170 -1.07 -6.67 22.01
N ASP A 171 0.20 -6.48 22.32
CA ASP A 171 1.19 -7.57 22.36
C ASP A 171 0.91 -8.44 23.59
N LEU A 172 0.84 -9.75 23.41
CA LEU A 172 0.60 -10.72 24.48
C LEU A 172 1.89 -11.32 25.05
N GLY A 173 3.04 -10.89 24.54
CA GLY A 173 4.28 -10.90 25.30
C GLY A 173 5.17 -12.14 25.21
N ALA A 174 5.08 -12.94 24.16
CA ALA A 174 6.01 -14.06 24.02
C ALA A 174 6.51 -14.18 22.57
N GLY A 175 7.71 -13.73 22.29
CA GLY A 175 8.38 -14.00 21.03
C GLY A 175 8.88 -12.74 20.30
N GLU A 176 8.85 -12.78 18.98
CA GLU A 176 9.28 -11.68 18.14
C GLU A 176 8.40 -10.44 18.33
N SER A 177 9.03 -9.28 18.30
CA SER A 177 8.34 -8.01 18.54
C SER A 177 7.41 -7.66 17.39
N THR A 178 6.17 -7.31 17.69
CA THR A 178 5.23 -6.75 16.71
C THR A 178 5.72 -5.37 16.26
N ARG A 179 5.66 -5.12 14.96
CA ARG A 179 5.96 -3.80 14.37
C ARG A 179 4.71 -3.20 13.77
N VAL A 180 4.51 -1.91 14.04
CA VAL A 180 3.49 -1.09 13.38
C VAL A 180 4.20 -0.01 12.61
N ASN A 181 3.93 0.10 11.31
CA ASN A 181 4.58 1.06 10.42
C ASN A 181 6.11 1.02 10.50
N GLY A 182 6.69 -0.18 10.66
CA GLY A 182 8.12 -0.39 10.77
C GLY A 182 8.73 -0.09 12.15
N VAL A 183 7.94 0.40 13.11
CA VAL A 183 8.36 0.68 14.48
C VAL A 183 7.95 -0.46 15.39
N THR A 184 8.88 -0.96 16.22
CA THR A 184 8.59 -2.00 17.20
C THR A 184 7.75 -1.43 18.34
N VAL A 185 6.63 -2.09 18.65
CA VAL A 185 5.68 -1.67 19.67
C VAL A 185 5.23 -2.87 20.51
N ARG A 186 4.84 -2.60 21.76
CA ARG A 186 4.09 -3.56 22.58
C ARG A 186 2.59 -3.34 22.47
N HIS A 187 2.18 -2.09 22.59
CA HIS A 187 0.78 -1.70 22.46
C HIS A 187 0.71 -0.45 21.61
N CYS A 188 -0.25 -0.41 20.70
CA CYS A 188 -0.40 0.72 19.78
C CYS A 188 -1.87 0.93 19.42
N TRP A 189 -2.31 2.21 19.43
CA TRP A 189 -3.57 2.58 18.79
C TRP A 189 -3.39 2.58 17.29
N LEU A 190 -4.19 1.79 16.60
CA LEU A 190 -4.10 1.63 15.16
C LEU A 190 -5.02 2.62 14.44
N GLN A 191 -4.50 3.10 13.31
CA GLN A 191 -5.23 3.95 12.38
C GLN A 191 -5.44 3.23 11.03
N PRO A 192 -6.49 3.59 10.27
CA PRO A 192 -6.68 3.07 8.93
C PRO A 192 -5.43 3.31 8.06
N GLY A 193 -4.98 2.25 7.38
CA GLY A 193 -3.75 2.27 6.58
C GLY A 193 -2.50 1.80 7.31
N ASP A 194 -2.54 1.62 8.64
CA ASP A 194 -1.41 1.10 9.39
C ASP A 194 -1.05 -0.32 8.94
N GLN A 195 0.25 -0.55 8.79
CA GLN A 195 0.81 -1.86 8.47
C GLN A 195 1.32 -2.53 9.74
N LEU A 196 0.83 -3.74 10.01
CA LEU A 196 1.25 -4.61 11.10
C LEU A 196 2.17 -5.69 10.52
N VAL A 197 3.31 -5.88 11.15
CA VAL A 197 4.31 -6.88 10.79
C VAL A 197 4.65 -7.70 12.03
N PHE A 198 4.32 -8.98 12.01
CA PHE A 198 4.53 -9.88 13.14
C PHE A 198 5.87 -10.62 13.07
N ASP A 199 6.33 -10.86 11.84
CA ASP A 199 7.64 -11.46 11.54
C ASP A 199 8.14 -10.93 10.17
N ALA A 200 9.15 -11.57 9.59
CA ALA A 200 9.68 -11.16 8.28
C ALA A 200 8.67 -11.33 7.14
N GLN A 201 7.68 -12.23 7.26
CA GLN A 201 6.80 -12.66 6.19
C GLN A 201 5.35 -12.21 6.36
N HIS A 202 4.83 -12.27 7.60
CA HIS A 202 3.41 -12.03 7.87
C HIS A 202 3.12 -10.55 8.07
N ARG A 203 2.53 -9.95 7.04
CA ARG A 203 2.21 -8.53 6.96
C ARG A 203 0.73 -8.33 6.74
N PHE A 204 0.17 -7.39 7.48
CA PHE A 204 -1.24 -7.03 7.39
C PHE A 204 -1.40 -5.51 7.29
N VAL A 205 -2.51 -5.07 6.73
CA VAL A 205 -2.89 -3.65 6.67
C VAL A 205 -4.29 -3.51 7.26
N LEU A 206 -4.45 -2.54 8.13
CA LEU A 206 -5.77 -2.16 8.65
C LEU A 206 -6.50 -1.33 7.59
N GLU A 207 -7.65 -1.81 7.14
CA GLU A 207 -8.50 -1.12 6.19
C GLU A 207 -9.86 -0.82 6.84
N VAL A 208 -10.34 0.38 6.60
CA VAL A 208 -11.73 0.74 6.86
C VAL A 208 -12.35 0.89 5.47
N PRO A 209 -13.34 0.06 5.11
CA PRO A 209 -14.06 0.27 3.87
C PRO A 209 -14.59 1.69 3.86
N HIS A 210 -14.21 2.47 2.89
CA HIS A 210 -14.85 3.74 2.63
C HIS A 210 -16.27 3.40 2.17
N ASP A 211 -17.24 3.58 3.06
CA ASP A 211 -18.60 3.71 2.62
C ASP A 211 -18.60 4.92 1.69
N GLY A 212 -18.74 4.68 0.39
CA GLY A 212 -18.79 5.72 -0.64
C GLY A 212 -19.99 6.65 -0.49
N ARG A 213 -20.69 6.57 0.60
CA ARG A 213 -21.63 7.55 1.12
C ARG A 213 -20.88 8.61 1.95
N LYS A 214 -20.07 9.43 1.30
CA LYS A 214 -20.07 10.82 1.73
C LYS A 214 -21.53 11.26 1.64
N ARG A 215 -22.22 11.29 2.78
CA ARG A 215 -23.35 12.20 2.92
C ARG A 215 -22.80 13.57 2.55
N ILE A 216 -23.09 13.99 1.34
CA ILE A 216 -23.21 15.39 1.04
C ILE A 216 -24.37 15.81 1.93
N VAL A 217 -24.08 16.32 3.12
CA VAL A 217 -24.97 17.18 3.84
C VAL A 217 -25.07 18.39 2.94
N VAL A 218 -26.00 18.34 2.01
CA VAL A 218 -26.55 19.54 1.41
C VAL A 218 -27.28 20.18 2.58
N GLU A 219 -26.65 21.16 3.22
CA GLU A 219 -27.38 22.18 3.94
C GLU A 219 -28.32 22.76 2.88
N GLU A 220 -29.59 22.37 2.98
CA GLU A 220 -30.66 23.08 2.32
C GLU A 220 -30.69 24.48 2.96
N GLU A 221 -29.88 25.39 2.47
CA GLU A 221 -30.22 26.80 2.52
C GLU A 221 -31.48 26.95 1.69
N ASP A 222 -32.58 27.19 2.39
CA ASP A 222 -33.89 27.54 1.85
C ASP A 222 -33.81 28.93 1.23
N ASP A 223 -33.16 29.01 0.06
CA ASP A 223 -33.27 30.15 -0.83
C ASP A 223 -34.40 29.85 -1.81
N GLY A 224 -35.57 30.49 -1.50
CA GLY A 224 -36.78 30.48 -2.33
C GLY A 224 -36.46 30.85 -3.77
N PHE A 225 -36.16 29.87 -4.60
CA PHE A 225 -36.01 30.06 -6.04
C PHE A 225 -37.21 29.55 -6.81
N ASP A 226 -37.85 30.50 -7.47
CA ASP A 226 -39.08 30.46 -8.25
C ASP A 226 -39.09 29.30 -9.27
N ALA A 227 -40.08 28.43 -9.16
CA ALA A 227 -40.27 27.20 -9.93
C ALA A 227 -40.75 27.44 -11.36
N ARG A 228 -40.09 28.28 -12.16
CA ARG A 228 -40.53 28.58 -13.56
C ARG A 228 -39.42 28.58 -14.64
N GLN A 229 -38.32 27.83 -14.44
CA GLN A 229 -37.43 27.56 -15.59
C GLN A 229 -36.94 26.14 -15.55
N ARG A 230 -37.71 25.23 -16.16
CA ARG A 230 -37.27 23.89 -16.46
C ARG A 230 -36.28 23.98 -17.65
N PRO A 231 -34.98 23.72 -17.51
CA PRO A 231 -34.10 23.62 -18.67
C PRO A 231 -34.45 22.37 -19.47
N GLU A 232 -34.57 22.54 -20.77
CA GLU A 232 -34.75 21.42 -21.70
C GLU A 232 -33.59 20.41 -21.59
N PRO A 233 -33.88 19.12 -21.76
CA PRO A 233 -32.84 18.09 -21.67
C PRO A 233 -31.87 18.26 -22.85
N VAL A 234 -30.63 18.59 -22.54
CA VAL A 234 -29.51 18.59 -23.49
C VAL A 234 -29.33 17.17 -24.02
N ALA A 235 -29.57 16.98 -25.32
CA ALA A 235 -29.43 15.70 -25.99
C ALA A 235 -27.98 15.16 -25.82
N ALA A 236 -27.86 13.93 -25.32
CA ALA A 236 -26.59 13.24 -25.19
C ALA A 236 -25.86 13.14 -26.54
N PRO A 237 -24.54 13.33 -26.61
CA PRO A 237 -23.81 13.23 -27.87
C PRO A 237 -23.91 11.81 -28.41
N LYS A 238 -24.40 11.69 -29.68
CA LYS A 238 -24.47 10.41 -30.39
C LYS A 238 -23.07 9.82 -30.52
N ARG A 239 -22.83 8.66 -29.90
CA ARG A 239 -21.61 7.87 -30.12
C ARG A 239 -21.56 7.49 -31.61
N VAL A 240 -20.64 8.12 -32.34
CA VAL A 240 -20.33 7.73 -33.71
C VAL A 240 -19.66 6.37 -33.68
N SER A 241 -20.37 5.34 -34.13
CA SER A 241 -19.85 4.00 -34.27
C SER A 241 -18.74 3.99 -35.34
N ARG A 242 -17.53 3.64 -35.00
CA ARG A 242 -16.37 3.51 -35.92
C ARG A 242 -16.37 2.21 -36.70
N TRP A 243 -17.38 1.35 -36.53
CA TRP A 243 -17.51 0.06 -37.19
C TRP A 243 -17.59 0.12 -38.73
N PRO A 244 -18.32 1.07 -39.36
CA PRO A 244 -18.36 1.09 -40.81
C PRO A 244 -17.01 1.38 -41.48
N TRP A 245 -16.12 2.12 -40.80
CA TRP A 245 -14.80 2.44 -41.36
C TRP A 245 -13.85 1.23 -41.29
N LEU A 246 -13.94 0.37 -40.29
CA LEU A 246 -13.16 -0.87 -40.19
C LEU A 246 -13.58 -1.89 -41.27
N LEU A 247 -14.88 -1.98 -41.58
CA LEU A 247 -15.37 -2.85 -42.62
C LEU A 247 -14.96 -2.35 -44.03
N ALA A 248 -14.96 -1.05 -44.26
CA ALA A 248 -14.52 -0.46 -45.53
C ALA A 248 -13.02 -0.68 -45.77
N SER A 249 -12.18 -0.54 -44.75
CA SER A 249 -10.72 -0.82 -44.84
C SER A 249 -10.43 -2.29 -45.09
N ALA A 250 -11.15 -3.20 -44.46
CA ALA A 250 -11.00 -4.66 -44.69
C ALA A 250 -11.39 -5.05 -46.13
N LEU A 251 -12.42 -4.44 -46.68
CA LEU A 251 -12.91 -4.72 -48.03
C LEU A 251 -11.92 -4.20 -49.09
N LEU A 252 -11.30 -3.03 -48.87
CA LEU A 252 -10.25 -2.49 -49.73
C LEU A 252 -8.97 -3.36 -49.72
N LEU A 253 -8.60 -3.87 -48.57
CA LEU A 253 -7.44 -4.77 -48.44
C LEU A 253 -7.68 -6.10 -49.16
N ALA A 254 -8.89 -6.66 -49.05
CA ALA A 254 -9.25 -7.90 -49.75
C ALA A 254 -9.28 -7.71 -51.26
N ALA A 255 -9.78 -6.58 -51.76
CA ALA A 255 -9.80 -6.26 -53.19
C ALA A 255 -8.38 -6.07 -53.76
N ALA A 256 -7.48 -5.42 -53.02
CA ALA A 256 -6.10 -5.22 -53.41
C ALA A 256 -5.34 -6.56 -53.48
N LEU A 257 -5.53 -7.45 -52.49
CA LEU A 257 -4.93 -8.81 -52.47
C LEU A 257 -5.46 -9.65 -53.64
N SER A 258 -6.75 -9.59 -53.96
CA SER A 258 -7.33 -10.32 -55.07
C SER A 258 -6.80 -9.81 -56.40
N GLY A 259 -6.60 -8.53 -56.57
CA GLY A 259 -5.98 -7.92 -57.78
C GLY A 259 -4.53 -8.37 -57.97
N LEU A 260 -3.75 -8.42 -56.87
CA LEU A 260 -2.37 -8.85 -56.89
C LEU A 260 -2.23 -10.34 -57.28
N LEU A 261 -3.11 -11.21 -56.80
CA LEU A 261 -3.18 -12.62 -57.18
C LEU A 261 -3.60 -12.83 -58.66
N TRP A 262 -4.49 -11.98 -59.16
CA TRP A 262 -4.93 -12.09 -60.56
C TRP A 262 -3.85 -11.60 -61.55
N PHE A 263 -3.12 -10.53 -61.23
CA PHE A 263 -2.07 -10.02 -62.10
C PHE A 263 -0.72 -10.71 -61.92
N GLY A 264 -0.42 -11.33 -60.78
CA GLY A 264 0.84 -12.03 -60.52
C GLY A 264 0.87 -13.50 -61.02
N ALA A 265 -0.25 -14.01 -61.55
CA ALA A 265 -0.36 -15.38 -62.09
C ALA A 265 -0.37 -15.42 -63.63
N ARG A 266 0.07 -14.33 -64.30
CA ARG A 266 0.23 -14.29 -65.74
C ARG A 266 1.72 -14.14 -66.11
#